data_aa900e65fbec5598c11ea1aef6e1d258
#
_entry.id   aa900e65fbec5598c11ea1aef6e1d258
#
_cell.length_a   1.000
_cell.length_b   1.000
_cell.length_c   1.000
_cell.angle_alpha   90.00
_cell.angle_beta   90.00
_cell.angle_gamma   90.00
#
_symmetry.space_group_name_H-M   'P 1'
#
loop_
_entity.id
_entity.type
_entity.pdbx_description
1 polymer ?
#
loop_
_entity_poly.entity_id
_entity_poly.type
_entity_poly.pdbx_seq_one_letter_code
_entity_poly.pdbx_strand_id
1 'polypeptide(L)'
;RLLVLVFVISAFLFVMVEQGIMTWLPTFNNEVLSLSENIAIMMSSILAISLGVGRLIAGILARRFHWVWILSVCIIMAMLIVILVLPKAVSSELSPIERFVDIPLIGFVFPLVGLFIAPIYPLLNSVVLSALPQRLHSPMSGLIIIFSAIGGTLGSRLIGYLFKHVGGASAFYYLLIPMLALLASFIILNRLSKNLKNEGEVT
;
A
#
# COMPACT_ATOMS: atom_id res chain seq x y z
N ARG A 1 15.73 6.73 19.09
CA ARG A 1 15.47 7.81 18.12
C ARG A 1 15.39 7.27 16.70
N LEU A 2 16.36 6.45 16.24
CA LEU A 2 16.39 5.90 14.88
C LEU A 2 15.17 5.01 14.57
N LEU A 3 14.75 4.14 15.49
CA LEU A 3 13.56 3.30 15.32
C LEU A 3 12.32 4.15 15.04
N VAL A 4 12.11 5.23 15.80
CA VAL A 4 10.96 6.15 15.60
C VAL A 4 11.02 6.80 14.22
N LEU A 5 12.20 7.26 13.79
CA LEU A 5 12.39 7.90 12.50
C LEU A 5 12.06 6.94 11.35
N VAL A 6 12.64 5.73 11.37
CA VAL A 6 12.40 4.72 10.32
C VAL A 6 10.93 4.31 10.29
N PHE A 7 10.28 4.20 11.44
CA PHE A 7 8.87 3.88 11.51
C PHE A 7 7.98 4.97 10.91
N VAL A 8 8.22 6.23 11.27
CA VAL A 8 7.47 7.38 10.75
C VAL A 8 7.62 7.49 9.22
N ILE A 9 8.84 7.27 8.72
CA ILE A 9 9.10 7.20 7.28
C ILE A 9 8.35 6.02 6.65
N SER A 10 8.31 4.86 7.31
CA SER A 10 7.55 3.70 6.81
C SER A 10 6.05 3.98 6.73
N ALA A 11 5.48 4.63 7.74
CA ALA A 11 4.08 5.02 7.76
C ALA A 11 3.77 6.03 6.64
N PHE A 12 4.64 7.02 6.46
CA PHE A 12 4.56 8.00 5.36
C PHE A 12 4.57 7.30 3.99
N LEU A 13 5.56 6.44 3.73
CA LEU A 13 5.71 5.72 2.46
C LEU A 13 4.51 4.80 2.19
N PHE A 14 4.04 4.11 3.22
CA PHE A 14 2.89 3.23 3.11
C PHE A 14 1.64 4.00 2.68
N VAL A 15 1.28 5.08 3.41
CA VAL A 15 0.08 5.85 3.10
C VAL A 15 0.22 6.60 1.77
N MET A 16 1.44 6.97 1.38
CA MET A 16 1.73 7.50 0.05
C MET A 16 1.33 6.51 -1.05
N VAL A 17 1.68 5.23 -0.90
CA VAL A 17 1.32 4.16 -1.86
C VAL A 17 -0.20 3.91 -1.83
N GLU A 18 -0.76 3.70 -0.63
CA GLU A 18 -2.18 3.39 -0.45
C GLU A 18 -3.07 4.47 -1.04
N GLN A 19 -2.85 5.73 -0.70
CA GLN A 19 -3.64 6.87 -1.19
C GLN A 19 -3.40 7.16 -2.68
N GLY A 20 -2.19 6.92 -3.17
CA GLY A 20 -1.89 7.01 -4.60
C GLY A 20 -2.76 6.02 -5.40
N ILE A 21 -2.89 4.79 -4.93
CA ILE A 21 -3.73 3.78 -5.59
C ILE A 21 -5.22 4.10 -5.40
N MET A 22 -5.67 4.31 -4.16
CA MET A 22 -7.09 4.51 -3.84
C MET A 22 -7.70 5.69 -4.60
N THR A 23 -6.99 6.80 -4.66
CA THR A 23 -7.50 8.02 -5.28
C THR A 23 -7.58 7.92 -6.81
N TRP A 24 -6.61 7.26 -7.43
CA TRP A 24 -6.48 7.26 -8.89
C TRP A 24 -6.94 5.97 -9.58
N LEU A 25 -7.34 4.95 -8.82
CA LEU A 25 -7.88 3.71 -9.39
C LEU A 25 -9.15 3.93 -10.22
N PRO A 26 -10.15 4.74 -9.80
CA PRO A 26 -11.30 5.03 -10.64
C PRO A 26 -10.93 5.67 -11.97
N THR A 27 -10.02 6.64 -11.94
CA THR A 27 -9.53 7.31 -13.14
C THR A 27 -8.76 6.34 -14.05
N PHE A 28 -7.93 5.47 -13.48
CA PHE A 28 -7.25 4.40 -14.21
C PHE A 28 -8.24 3.46 -14.90
N ASN A 29 -9.26 3.03 -14.20
CA ASN A 29 -10.29 2.17 -14.74
C ASN A 29 -11.04 2.84 -15.91
N ASN A 30 -11.31 4.13 -15.79
CA ASN A 30 -12.02 4.89 -16.82
C ASN A 30 -11.12 5.23 -18.01
N GLU A 31 -9.95 5.85 -17.78
CA GLU A 31 -9.10 6.37 -18.85
C GLU A 31 -8.20 5.30 -19.50
N VAL A 32 -7.74 4.31 -18.73
CA VAL A 32 -6.79 3.29 -19.23
C VAL A 32 -7.51 2.03 -19.67
N LEU A 33 -8.54 1.59 -18.93
CA LEU A 33 -9.32 0.40 -19.28
C LEU A 33 -10.59 0.73 -20.06
N SER A 34 -10.84 2.01 -20.37
CA SER A 34 -12.02 2.48 -21.12
C SER A 34 -13.36 2.03 -20.52
N LEU A 35 -13.43 1.84 -19.21
CA LEU A 35 -14.67 1.49 -18.51
C LEU A 35 -15.58 2.72 -18.41
N SER A 36 -16.89 2.54 -18.55
CA SER A 36 -17.83 3.61 -18.25
C SER A 36 -17.68 4.09 -16.81
N GLU A 37 -17.99 5.35 -16.52
CA GLU A 37 -17.75 5.98 -15.21
C GLU A 37 -18.38 5.17 -14.06
N ASN A 38 -19.61 4.71 -14.24
CA ASN A 38 -20.32 3.89 -13.25
C ASN A 38 -19.58 2.57 -12.97
N ILE A 39 -19.12 1.88 -14.01
CA ILE A 39 -18.38 0.62 -13.89
C ILE A 39 -17.01 0.88 -13.25
N ALA A 40 -16.31 1.94 -13.63
CA ALA A 40 -15.02 2.30 -13.09
C ALA A 40 -15.07 2.51 -11.56
N ILE A 41 -16.11 3.20 -11.07
CA ILE A 41 -16.37 3.39 -9.64
C ILE A 41 -16.70 2.05 -8.96
N MET A 42 -17.59 1.25 -9.56
CA MET A 42 -17.94 -0.07 -9.00
C MET A 42 -16.74 -1.00 -8.91
N MET A 43 -15.87 -1.03 -9.92
CA MET A 43 -14.63 -1.83 -9.90
C MET A 43 -13.67 -1.36 -8.82
N SER A 44 -13.64 -0.07 -8.52
CA SER A 44 -12.86 0.48 -7.41
C SER A 44 -13.37 0.03 -6.03
N SER A 45 -14.64 -0.36 -5.92
CA SER A 45 -15.18 -0.96 -4.69
C SER A 45 -14.55 -2.32 -4.37
N ILE A 46 -14.05 -3.05 -5.38
CA ILE A 46 -13.30 -4.29 -5.19
C ILE A 46 -12.02 -4.01 -4.37
N LEU A 47 -11.35 -2.87 -4.60
CA LEU A 47 -10.21 -2.46 -3.79
C LEU A 47 -10.59 -2.29 -2.31
N ALA A 48 -11.72 -1.63 -2.03
CA ALA A 48 -12.18 -1.44 -0.66
C ALA A 48 -12.49 -2.77 0.05
N ILE A 49 -13.15 -3.70 -0.66
CA ILE A 49 -13.41 -5.06 -0.16
C ILE A 49 -12.09 -5.79 0.07
N SER A 50 -11.16 -5.71 -0.88
CA SER A 50 -9.83 -6.32 -0.79
C SER A 50 -9.05 -5.80 0.42
N LEU A 51 -9.10 -4.50 0.69
CA LEU A 51 -8.51 -3.89 1.88
C LEU A 51 -9.11 -4.46 3.17
N GLY A 52 -10.43 -4.59 3.25
CA GLY A 52 -11.12 -5.19 4.39
C GLY A 52 -10.71 -6.64 4.63
N VAL A 53 -10.77 -7.46 3.59
CA VAL A 53 -10.39 -8.89 3.64
C VAL A 53 -8.91 -9.05 3.98
N GLY A 54 -8.04 -8.25 3.39
CA GLY A 54 -6.60 -8.27 3.65
C GLY A 54 -6.27 -8.02 5.13
N ARG A 55 -6.95 -7.08 5.78
CA ARG A 55 -6.79 -6.79 7.22
C ARG A 55 -7.23 -7.97 8.08
N LEU A 56 -8.33 -8.64 7.74
CA LEU A 56 -8.81 -9.82 8.46
C LEU A 56 -7.82 -10.99 8.34
N ILE A 57 -7.37 -11.29 7.13
CA ILE A 57 -6.36 -12.35 6.88
C ILE A 57 -5.08 -12.05 7.65
N ALA A 58 -4.61 -10.81 7.65
CA ALA A 58 -3.42 -10.40 8.37
C ALA A 58 -3.54 -10.63 9.88
N GLY A 59 -4.70 -10.36 10.47
CA GLY A 59 -4.95 -10.63 11.90
C GLY A 59 -4.83 -12.11 12.25
N ILE A 60 -5.19 -12.99 11.32
CA ILE A 60 -5.04 -14.46 11.49
C ILE A 60 -3.57 -14.87 11.32
N LEU A 61 -2.91 -14.38 10.27
CA LEU A 61 -1.52 -14.72 9.97
C LEU A 61 -0.54 -14.20 11.03
N ALA A 62 -0.81 -13.03 11.62
CA ALA A 62 0.02 -12.43 12.66
C ALA A 62 0.14 -13.29 13.93
N ARG A 63 -0.80 -14.24 14.15
CA ARG A 63 -0.73 -15.19 15.26
C ARG A 63 0.26 -16.34 15.04
N ARG A 64 0.66 -16.60 13.78
CA ARG A 64 1.50 -17.75 13.41
C ARG A 64 2.85 -17.37 12.83
N PHE A 65 2.93 -16.23 12.17
CA PHE A 65 4.12 -15.82 11.44
C PHE A 65 4.72 -14.54 12.00
N HIS A 66 6.03 -14.42 11.88
CA HIS A 66 6.73 -13.20 12.27
C HIS A 66 6.34 -12.03 11.38
N TRP A 67 6.05 -10.87 11.97
CA TRP A 67 5.52 -9.70 11.29
C TRP A 67 6.33 -9.26 10.05
N VAL A 68 7.67 -9.36 10.09
CA VAL A 68 8.53 -8.97 8.96
C VAL A 68 8.27 -9.83 7.73
N TRP A 69 8.04 -11.14 7.91
CA TRP A 69 7.70 -12.03 6.81
C TRP A 69 6.37 -11.66 6.17
N ILE A 70 5.36 -11.40 6.99
CA ILE A 70 4.04 -10.99 6.50
C ILE A 70 4.15 -9.70 5.70
N LEU A 71 4.80 -8.66 6.27
CA LEU A 71 4.94 -7.37 5.60
C LEU A 71 5.77 -7.46 4.32
N SER A 72 6.87 -8.22 4.34
CA SER A 72 7.72 -8.39 3.15
C SER A 72 7.00 -9.14 2.04
N VAL A 73 6.31 -10.23 2.34
CA VAL A 73 5.50 -10.97 1.36
C VAL A 73 4.39 -10.09 0.80
N CYS A 74 3.70 -9.36 1.66
CA CYS A 74 2.62 -8.47 1.25
C CYS A 74 3.11 -7.40 0.26
N ILE A 75 4.20 -6.70 0.57
CA ILE A 75 4.70 -5.64 -0.34
C ILE A 75 5.26 -6.22 -1.64
N ILE A 76 5.92 -7.39 -1.59
CA ILE A 76 6.42 -8.08 -2.79
C ILE A 76 5.24 -8.50 -3.68
N MET A 77 4.18 -9.09 -3.12
CA MET A 77 3.00 -9.47 -3.88
C MET A 77 2.29 -8.25 -4.48
N ALA A 78 2.20 -7.14 -3.74
CA ALA A 78 1.67 -5.89 -4.27
C ALA A 78 2.50 -5.36 -5.46
N MET A 79 3.83 -5.37 -5.35
CA MET A 79 4.72 -5.00 -6.45
C MET A 79 4.57 -5.93 -7.66
N LEU A 80 4.44 -7.24 -7.44
CA LEU A 80 4.22 -8.20 -8.52
C LEU A 80 2.92 -7.93 -9.27
N ILE A 81 1.83 -7.61 -8.58
CA ILE A 81 0.57 -7.22 -9.22
C ILE A 81 0.80 -5.99 -10.10
N VAL A 82 1.45 -4.94 -9.59
CA VAL A 82 1.76 -3.74 -10.36
C VAL A 82 2.56 -4.09 -11.62
N ILE A 83 3.64 -4.87 -11.49
CA ILE A 83 4.54 -5.21 -12.60
C ILE A 83 3.86 -6.09 -13.64
N LEU A 84 3.03 -7.06 -13.23
CA LEU A 84 2.42 -8.03 -14.15
C LEU A 84 1.14 -7.53 -14.82
N VAL A 85 0.42 -6.62 -14.14
CA VAL A 85 -0.90 -6.15 -14.57
C VAL A 85 -0.79 -4.94 -15.50
N LEU A 86 0.04 -3.97 -15.17
CA LEU A 86 0.12 -2.71 -15.92
C LEU A 86 0.53 -2.86 -17.39
N PRO A 87 1.48 -3.73 -17.78
CA PRO A 87 1.84 -3.88 -19.19
C PRO A 87 0.66 -4.32 -20.07
N LYS A 88 -0.22 -5.14 -19.51
CA LYS A 88 -1.41 -5.62 -20.22
C LYS A 88 -2.51 -4.56 -20.34
N ALA A 89 -2.54 -3.57 -19.44
CA ALA A 89 -3.47 -2.45 -19.51
C ALA A 89 -3.16 -1.53 -20.69
N VAL A 90 -1.88 -1.34 -21.00
CA VAL A 90 -1.42 -0.47 -22.11
C VAL A 90 -1.73 -1.07 -23.48
N SER A 91 -1.86 -2.40 -23.58
CA SER A 91 -2.03 -3.13 -24.84
C SER A 91 -3.47 -3.14 -25.35
N SER A 92 -4.41 -2.57 -24.62
CA SER A 92 -5.83 -2.68 -24.93
C SER A 92 -6.32 -1.39 -25.62
N GLU A 93 -6.41 -1.38 -26.96
CA GLU A 93 -7.27 -0.46 -27.69
C GLU A 93 -8.72 -0.87 -27.45
N LEU A 94 -9.31 -0.43 -26.36
CA LEU A 94 -10.65 -0.82 -25.98
C LEU A 94 -11.65 0.25 -26.46
N SER A 95 -12.67 -0.20 -27.20
CA SER A 95 -13.91 0.56 -27.32
C SER A 95 -14.54 0.71 -25.93
N PRO A 96 -15.33 1.76 -25.66
CA PRO A 96 -15.95 1.99 -24.36
C PRO A 96 -16.70 0.76 -23.88
N ILE A 97 -16.36 0.26 -22.67
CA ILE A 97 -16.93 -0.92 -22.08
C ILE A 97 -18.11 -0.51 -21.20
N GLU A 98 -19.31 -0.91 -21.62
CA GLU A 98 -20.56 -0.61 -20.90
C GLU A 98 -21.15 -1.83 -20.16
N ARG A 99 -20.61 -3.05 -20.41
CA ARG A 99 -21.10 -4.27 -19.79
C ARG A 99 -20.06 -4.93 -18.90
N PHE A 100 -20.49 -5.43 -17.77
CA PHE A 100 -19.64 -6.17 -16.83
C PHE A 100 -18.93 -7.39 -17.43
N VAL A 101 -19.57 -8.05 -18.40
CA VAL A 101 -19.04 -9.26 -19.04
C VAL A 101 -17.82 -8.96 -19.93
N ASP A 102 -17.73 -7.75 -20.44
CA ASP A 102 -16.67 -7.33 -21.36
C ASP A 102 -15.45 -6.75 -20.64
N ILE A 103 -15.51 -6.65 -19.29
CA ILE A 103 -14.40 -6.10 -18.49
C ILE A 103 -13.19 -7.03 -18.59
N PRO A 104 -12.01 -6.50 -18.97
CA PRO A 104 -10.80 -7.30 -19.04
C PRO A 104 -10.42 -7.78 -17.63
N LEU A 105 -9.82 -8.97 -17.56
CA LEU A 105 -9.39 -9.59 -16.29
C LEU A 105 -8.53 -8.65 -15.42
N ILE A 106 -7.81 -7.77 -16.05
CA ILE A 106 -6.99 -6.74 -15.43
C ILE A 106 -7.78 -5.81 -14.49
N GLY A 107 -9.00 -5.43 -14.89
CA GLY A 107 -9.88 -4.61 -14.08
C GLY A 107 -10.25 -5.27 -12.75
N PHE A 108 -10.26 -6.60 -12.70
CA PHE A 108 -10.52 -7.36 -11.48
C PHE A 108 -9.23 -7.62 -10.67
N VAL A 109 -8.11 -7.88 -11.35
CA VAL A 109 -6.85 -8.28 -10.69
C VAL A 109 -6.15 -7.09 -10.06
N PHE A 110 -6.14 -5.93 -10.70
CA PHE A 110 -5.43 -4.77 -10.17
C PHE A 110 -5.98 -4.30 -8.81
N PRO A 111 -7.30 -4.19 -8.58
CA PRO A 111 -7.86 -3.86 -7.26
C PRO A 111 -7.49 -4.85 -6.15
N LEU A 112 -7.14 -6.10 -6.48
CA LEU A 112 -6.68 -7.08 -5.49
C LEU A 112 -5.35 -6.71 -4.82
N VAL A 113 -4.64 -5.72 -5.34
CA VAL A 113 -3.48 -5.14 -4.65
C VAL A 113 -3.83 -4.72 -3.23
N GLY A 114 -5.08 -4.32 -3.00
CA GLY A 114 -5.61 -3.99 -1.67
C GLY A 114 -5.46 -5.10 -0.64
N LEU A 115 -5.59 -6.39 -1.04
CA LEU A 115 -5.38 -7.52 -0.14
C LEU A 115 -3.99 -7.52 0.50
N PHE A 116 -3.00 -7.12 -0.27
CA PHE A 116 -1.60 -7.17 0.12
C PHE A 116 -1.11 -5.89 0.78
N ILE A 117 -1.64 -4.73 0.42
CA ILE A 117 -1.25 -3.49 1.09
C ILE A 117 -1.97 -3.29 2.42
N ALA A 118 -3.19 -3.79 2.58
CA ALA A 118 -4.01 -3.59 3.76
C ALA A 118 -3.40 -4.04 5.10
N PRO A 119 -2.66 -5.17 5.17
CA PRO A 119 -2.01 -5.64 6.39
C PRO A 119 -0.92 -4.72 6.93
N ILE A 120 -0.30 -3.93 6.07
CA ILE A 120 0.96 -3.25 6.37
C ILE A 120 0.78 -2.24 7.50
N TYR A 121 -0.20 -1.36 7.42
CA TYR A 121 -0.38 -0.29 8.41
C TYR A 121 -0.72 -0.78 9.82
N PRO A 122 -1.71 -1.67 10.02
CA PRO A 122 -2.05 -2.15 11.37
C PRO A 122 -0.93 -2.98 11.99
N LEU A 123 -0.24 -3.83 11.21
CA LEU A 123 0.87 -4.61 11.73
C LEU A 123 2.08 -3.73 12.08
N LEU A 124 2.44 -2.79 11.21
CA LEU A 124 3.52 -1.85 11.46
C LEU A 124 3.28 -1.05 12.72
N ASN A 125 2.08 -0.49 12.90
CA ASN A 125 1.70 0.25 14.10
C ASN A 125 1.76 -0.62 15.36
N SER A 126 1.22 -1.83 15.30
CA SER A 126 1.22 -2.78 16.42
C SER A 126 2.64 -3.10 16.89
N VAL A 127 3.54 -3.41 15.96
CA VAL A 127 4.94 -3.76 16.27
C VAL A 127 5.68 -2.60 16.93
N VAL A 128 5.55 -1.40 16.39
CA VAL A 128 6.32 -0.27 16.91
C VAL A 128 5.76 0.25 18.22
N LEU A 129 4.44 0.32 18.36
CA LEU A 129 3.84 0.72 19.63
C LEU A 129 4.18 -0.29 20.74
N SER A 130 4.21 -1.60 20.42
CA SER A 130 4.62 -2.64 21.40
C SER A 130 6.08 -2.53 21.82
N ALA A 131 6.94 -1.97 20.98
CA ALA A 131 8.36 -1.75 21.29
C ALA A 131 8.63 -0.46 22.09
N LEU A 132 7.61 0.36 22.31
CA LEU A 132 7.74 1.65 23.01
C LEU A 132 7.07 1.61 24.40
N PRO A 133 7.62 2.34 25.39
CA PRO A 133 6.96 2.54 26.68
C PRO A 133 5.58 3.19 26.49
N GLN A 134 4.59 2.79 27.30
CA GLN A 134 3.19 3.27 27.20
C GLN A 134 3.08 4.80 27.18
N ARG A 135 3.93 5.52 27.92
CA ARG A 135 3.98 6.99 27.96
C ARG A 135 4.26 7.63 26.59
N LEU A 136 4.83 6.87 25.65
CA LEU A 136 5.17 7.35 24.30
C LEU A 136 4.11 6.98 23.27
N HIS A 137 3.10 6.16 23.59
CA HIS A 137 2.10 5.72 22.64
C HIS A 137 1.26 6.89 22.09
N SER A 138 0.79 7.79 22.95
CA SER A 138 -0.03 8.95 22.53
C SER A 138 0.75 9.92 21.63
N PRO A 139 1.93 10.44 22.00
CA PRO A 139 2.69 11.31 21.11
C PRO A 139 3.11 10.60 19.82
N MET A 140 3.40 9.30 19.88
CA MET A 140 3.75 8.52 18.70
C MET A 140 2.58 8.38 17.73
N SER A 141 1.38 8.10 18.23
CA SER A 141 0.17 8.04 17.41
C SER A 141 -0.11 9.37 16.70
N GLY A 142 0.07 10.50 17.38
CA GLY A 142 -0.04 11.82 16.77
C GLY A 142 0.97 12.04 15.65
N LEU A 143 2.22 11.63 15.86
CA LEU A 143 3.28 11.73 14.85
C LEU A 143 2.96 10.86 13.61
N ILE A 144 2.49 9.63 13.82
CA ILE A 144 2.06 8.73 12.75
C ILE A 144 0.97 9.38 11.91
N ILE A 145 -0.05 9.95 12.54
CA ILE A 145 -1.19 10.57 11.83
C ILE A 145 -0.70 11.72 10.94
N ILE A 146 0.16 12.60 11.47
CA ILE A 146 0.69 13.74 10.73
C ILE A 146 1.48 13.27 9.50
N PHE A 147 2.44 12.38 9.68
CA PHE A 147 3.27 11.90 8.56
C PHE A 147 2.48 11.06 7.56
N SER A 148 1.51 10.28 8.03
CA SER A 148 0.58 9.55 7.16
C SER A 148 -0.27 10.50 6.32
N ALA A 149 -0.78 11.58 6.89
CA ALA A 149 -1.56 12.58 6.16
C ALA A 149 -0.73 13.29 5.09
N ILE A 150 0.52 13.66 5.42
CA ILE A 150 1.46 14.25 4.45
C ILE A 150 1.78 13.24 3.34
N GLY A 151 2.07 11.98 3.71
CA GLY A 151 2.35 10.90 2.75
C GLY A 151 1.19 10.68 1.78
N GLY A 152 -0.04 10.59 2.29
CA GLY A 152 -1.23 10.40 1.47
C GLY A 152 -1.49 11.56 0.51
N THR A 153 -1.35 12.79 0.99
CA THR A 153 -1.50 13.99 0.17
C THR A 153 -0.46 14.04 -0.95
N LEU A 154 0.80 13.76 -0.63
CA LEU A 154 1.88 13.73 -1.61
C LEU A 154 1.73 12.57 -2.60
N GLY A 155 1.32 11.39 -2.12
CA GLY A 155 1.09 10.22 -2.97
C GLY A 155 -0.01 10.46 -4.01
N SER A 156 -1.15 10.95 -3.56
CA SER A 156 -2.26 11.30 -4.46
C SER A 156 -1.86 12.37 -5.47
N ARG A 157 -1.19 13.44 -5.03
CA ARG A 157 -0.72 14.52 -5.93
C ARG A 157 0.33 14.04 -6.92
N LEU A 158 1.28 13.22 -6.47
CA LEU A 158 2.33 12.67 -7.33
C LEU A 158 1.75 11.82 -8.44
N ILE A 159 0.86 10.88 -8.09
CA ILE A 159 0.22 10.03 -9.10
C ILE A 159 -0.63 10.88 -10.05
N GLY A 160 -1.37 11.87 -9.57
CA GLY A 160 -2.14 12.76 -10.45
C GLY A 160 -1.27 13.57 -11.41
N TYR A 161 -0.14 14.06 -10.94
CA TYR A 161 0.84 14.75 -11.79
C TYR A 161 1.39 13.80 -12.87
N LEU A 162 1.79 12.59 -12.47
CA LEU A 162 2.33 11.58 -13.38
C LEU A 162 1.27 11.10 -14.38
N PHE A 163 0.03 10.91 -13.94
CA PHE A 163 -1.09 10.54 -14.80
C PHE A 163 -1.22 11.50 -15.98
N LYS A 164 -1.13 12.81 -15.70
CA LYS A 164 -1.23 13.87 -16.70
C LYS A 164 -0.03 13.92 -17.66
N HIS A 165 1.19 13.57 -17.22
CA HIS A 165 2.42 13.81 -17.98
C HIS A 165 2.99 12.56 -18.63
N VAL A 166 2.81 11.37 -18.02
CA VAL A 166 3.38 10.11 -18.52
C VAL A 166 2.33 9.05 -18.83
N GLY A 167 1.04 9.36 -18.62
CA GLY A 167 -0.07 8.46 -18.87
C GLY A 167 -0.41 7.57 -17.68
N GLY A 168 -1.68 7.13 -17.62
CA GLY A 168 -2.24 6.48 -16.45
C GLY A 168 -1.57 5.17 -16.05
N ALA A 169 -1.31 4.28 -17.00
CA ALA A 169 -0.63 3.02 -16.70
C ALA A 169 0.82 3.23 -16.23
N SER A 170 1.54 4.16 -16.87
CA SER A 170 2.93 4.49 -16.51
C SER A 170 3.03 5.13 -15.13
N ALA A 171 2.04 5.93 -14.73
CA ALA A 171 2.03 6.62 -13.44
C ALA A 171 2.12 5.65 -12.26
N PHE A 172 1.43 4.51 -12.32
CA PHE A 172 1.44 3.53 -11.24
C PHE A 172 2.77 2.79 -11.08
N TYR A 173 3.61 2.69 -12.12
CA TYR A 173 4.95 2.12 -11.96
C TYR A 173 5.83 2.93 -11.01
N TYR A 174 5.62 4.23 -10.91
CA TYR A 174 6.39 5.07 -9.98
C TYR A 174 6.10 4.73 -8.50
N LEU A 175 5.00 4.05 -8.20
CA LEU A 175 4.75 3.54 -6.84
C LEU A 175 5.69 2.40 -6.43
N LEU A 176 6.36 1.76 -7.38
CA LEU A 176 7.37 0.75 -7.06
C LEU A 176 8.56 1.36 -6.28
N ILE A 177 8.87 2.64 -6.49
CA ILE A 177 9.95 3.33 -5.77
C ILE A 177 9.64 3.39 -4.26
N PRO A 178 8.52 3.98 -3.80
CA PRO A 178 8.19 3.98 -2.36
C PRO A 178 7.91 2.58 -1.83
N MET A 179 7.43 1.63 -2.63
CA MET A 179 7.26 0.22 -2.23
C MET A 179 8.61 -0.46 -1.93
N LEU A 180 9.62 -0.24 -2.76
CA LEU A 180 10.99 -0.74 -2.53
C LEU A 180 11.62 -0.09 -1.28
N ALA A 181 11.45 1.22 -1.11
CA ALA A 181 11.90 1.91 0.08
C ALA A 181 11.21 1.38 1.34
N LEU A 182 9.92 1.07 1.26
CA LEU A 182 9.15 0.47 2.34
C LEU A 182 9.66 -0.93 2.69
N LEU A 183 9.95 -1.77 1.70
CA LEU A 183 10.54 -3.10 1.91
C LEU A 183 11.90 -3.00 2.63
N ALA A 184 12.76 -2.08 2.20
CA ALA A 184 14.04 -1.82 2.87
C ALA A 184 13.83 -1.37 4.32
N SER A 185 12.84 -0.51 4.58
CA SER A 185 12.51 -0.04 5.93
C SER A 185 12.08 -1.16 6.88
N PHE A 186 11.37 -2.19 6.40
CA PHE A 186 11.00 -3.36 7.21
C PHE A 186 12.22 -4.15 7.68
N ILE A 187 13.24 -4.29 6.82
CA ILE A 187 14.49 -4.96 7.17
C ILE A 187 15.22 -4.16 8.25
N ILE A 188 15.29 -2.85 8.09
CA ILE A 188 15.93 -1.94 9.06
C ILE A 188 15.19 -1.99 10.40
N LEU A 189 13.85 -1.88 10.40
CA LEU A 189 13.03 -1.96 11.60
C LEU A 189 13.22 -3.27 12.35
N ASN A 190 13.31 -4.39 11.62
CA ASN A 190 13.54 -5.70 12.23
C ASN A 190 14.89 -5.76 12.97
N ARG A 191 15.95 -5.22 12.36
CA ARG A 191 17.28 -5.16 13.00
C ARG A 191 17.26 -4.28 14.24
N LEU A 192 16.65 -3.09 14.15
CA LEU A 192 16.56 -2.15 15.27
C LEU A 192 15.71 -2.69 16.42
N SER A 193 14.61 -3.35 16.12
CA SER A 193 13.73 -3.97 17.12
C SER A 193 14.41 -5.12 17.88
N LYS A 194 15.22 -5.94 17.19
CA LYS A 194 16.01 -7.01 17.82
C LYS A 194 17.08 -6.47 18.75
N ASN A 195 17.79 -5.42 18.34
CA ASN A 195 18.85 -4.82 19.17
C ASN A 195 18.29 -4.26 20.48
N LEU A 196 17.14 -3.58 20.43
CA LEU A 196 16.50 -3.05 21.64
C LEU A 196 16.05 -4.14 22.62
N LYS A 197 15.63 -5.30 22.08
CA LYS A 197 15.22 -6.45 22.92
C LYS A 197 16.42 -7.07 23.64
N ASN A 198 17.54 -7.19 22.95
CA ASN A 198 18.78 -7.72 23.52
C ASN A 198 19.38 -6.78 24.60
N GLU A 199 19.30 -5.45 24.40
CA GLU A 199 19.74 -4.48 25.40
C GLU A 199 18.84 -4.45 26.64
N GLY A 200 17.54 -4.72 26.52
CA GLY A 200 16.61 -4.79 27.64
C GLY A 200 16.66 -6.08 28.45
N GLU A 201 17.25 -7.15 27.91
CA GLU A 201 17.46 -8.43 28.62
C GLU A 201 18.79 -8.46 29.42
N VAL A 202 19.67 -7.45 29.25
CA VAL A 202 20.98 -7.37 29.91
C VAL A 202 20.96 -6.39 31.12
N THR A 203 19.84 -5.69 31.32
CA THR A 203 19.61 -4.78 32.47
C THR A 203 18.59 -5.34 33.43
#